data_113629be749f5783be0c9881734d2975
#
_entry.id   113629be749f5783be0c9881734d2975
#
_cell.length_a   1.000
_cell.length_b   1.000
_cell.length_c   1.000
_cell.angle_alpha   90.00
_cell.angle_beta   90.00
_cell.angle_gamma   90.00
#
_symmetry.space_group_name_H-M   'P 1'
#
loop_
_entity.id
_entity.type
_entity.pdbx_description
1 polymer ?
#
loop_
_entity_poly.entity_id
_entity_poly.type
_entity_poly.pdbx_seq_one_letter_code
_entity_poly.pdbx_strand_id
1 'polypeptide(L)'
;QGNRITPSYVAFTADGERLIGDAAKNQAAQNPENTVFDAKRLIGRKWGDAEIKRDVKLFPFKLVEKKGKPAIQVSLKGEKKVFTPEEISAMVLQKMKDTAESYLGHKVTHAVVTVPAYFNDAQRTATKDAGTIAGLEVLRIVNEPTAAAIAYGLDKKEGESQIIVYDLGGGTFDVS
;
A
#
# COMPACT_ATOMS: atom_id res chain seq x y z
N GLN A 1 12.76 13.24 9.37
CA GLN A 1 12.69 11.80 9.64
C GLN A 1 13.87 11.15 8.92
N GLY A 2 14.73 10.41 9.65
CA GLY A 2 16.00 9.91 9.11
C GLY A 2 15.89 8.70 8.16
N ASN A 3 14.70 8.10 8.04
CA ASN A 3 14.51 6.91 7.23
C ASN A 3 14.22 7.27 5.76
N ARG A 4 14.90 6.57 4.85
CA ARG A 4 14.71 6.73 3.38
C ARG A 4 13.48 6.01 2.83
N ILE A 5 12.87 5.13 3.64
CA ILE A 5 11.69 4.34 3.28
C ILE A 5 10.61 4.51 4.35
N THR A 6 9.35 4.32 3.96
CA THR A 6 8.21 4.32 4.87
C THR A 6 7.53 2.95 4.80
N PRO A 7 7.49 2.17 5.90
CA PRO A 7 6.77 0.90 5.92
C PRO A 7 5.28 1.09 5.63
N SER A 8 4.69 0.20 4.83
CA SER A 8 3.24 0.20 4.56
C SER A 8 2.46 -0.43 5.71
N TYR A 9 2.56 0.20 6.89
CA TYR A 9 1.91 -0.20 8.14
C TYR A 9 0.96 0.89 8.61
N VAL A 10 -0.22 0.49 9.06
CA VAL A 10 -1.23 1.36 9.70
C VAL A 10 -1.68 0.70 10.99
N ALA A 11 -1.61 1.39 12.11
CA ALA A 11 -2.08 0.89 13.39
C ALA A 11 -3.12 1.83 14.03
N PHE A 12 -4.03 1.24 14.76
CA PHE A 12 -5.06 1.94 15.50
C PHE A 12 -4.86 1.65 16.98
N THR A 13 -4.62 2.69 17.76
CA THR A 13 -4.37 2.57 19.20
C THR A 13 -5.67 2.54 20.00
N ALA A 14 -5.61 2.10 21.24
CA ALA A 14 -6.80 1.99 22.11
C ALA A 14 -7.45 3.34 22.41
N ASP A 15 -6.66 4.41 22.48
CA ASP A 15 -7.10 5.81 22.67
C ASP A 15 -7.62 6.44 21.38
N GLY A 16 -7.50 5.72 20.24
CA GLY A 16 -8.08 6.12 18.96
C GLY A 16 -7.16 6.92 18.06
N GLU A 17 -5.86 6.91 18.33
CA GLU A 17 -4.85 7.46 17.44
C GLU A 17 -4.61 6.51 16.26
N ARG A 18 -4.27 7.09 15.10
CA ARG A 18 -3.86 6.35 13.90
C ARG A 18 -2.38 6.57 13.65
N LEU A 19 -1.61 5.51 13.74
CA LEU A 19 -0.18 5.50 13.46
C LEU A 19 0.07 4.98 12.04
N ILE A 20 1.07 5.54 11.34
CA ILE A 20 1.42 5.13 9.98
C ILE A 20 2.94 5.02 9.85
N GLY A 21 3.42 4.04 9.10
CA GLY A 21 4.84 3.83 8.83
C GLY A 21 5.58 3.23 10.01
N ASP A 22 6.75 3.77 10.34
CA ASP A 22 7.60 3.25 11.42
C ASP A 22 6.90 3.25 12.78
N ALA A 23 6.13 4.28 13.11
CA ALA A 23 5.37 4.35 14.35
C ALA A 23 4.38 3.18 14.48
N ALA A 24 3.69 2.85 13.38
CA ALA A 24 2.78 1.69 13.34
C ALA A 24 3.54 0.36 13.44
N LYS A 25 4.63 0.22 12.70
CA LYS A 25 5.45 -1.01 12.67
C LYS A 25 6.08 -1.31 14.03
N ASN A 26 6.61 -0.30 14.70
CA ASN A 26 7.34 -0.46 15.96
C ASN A 26 6.47 -0.97 17.12
N GLN A 27 5.16 -0.70 17.10
CA GLN A 27 4.22 -1.19 18.13
C GLN A 27 3.44 -2.45 17.68
N ALA A 28 3.70 -2.99 16.47
CA ALA A 28 2.93 -4.11 15.90
C ALA A 28 2.92 -5.37 16.80
N ALA A 29 4.04 -5.68 17.45
CA ALA A 29 4.12 -6.83 18.35
C ALA A 29 3.22 -6.71 19.60
N GLN A 30 2.94 -5.49 20.04
CA GLN A 30 2.12 -5.20 21.21
C GLN A 30 0.64 -5.00 20.87
N ASN A 31 0.33 -4.74 19.59
CA ASN A 31 -1.01 -4.45 19.10
C ASN A 31 -1.26 -5.13 17.74
N PRO A 32 -1.04 -6.45 17.62
CA PRO A 32 -1.08 -7.14 16.32
C PRO A 32 -2.48 -7.13 15.66
N GLU A 33 -3.56 -7.23 16.45
CA GLU A 33 -4.92 -7.28 15.93
C GLU A 33 -5.40 -5.95 15.32
N ASN A 34 -4.77 -4.84 15.68
CA ASN A 34 -5.12 -3.49 15.19
C ASN A 34 -3.98 -2.87 14.38
N THR A 35 -2.99 -3.66 13.98
CA THR A 35 -1.89 -3.23 13.11
C THR A 35 -1.99 -3.92 11.77
N VAL A 36 -2.31 -3.14 10.75
CA VAL A 36 -2.56 -3.60 9.38
C VAL A 36 -1.30 -3.41 8.53
N PHE A 37 -0.93 -4.45 7.83
CA PHE A 37 0.15 -4.46 6.84
C PHE A 37 -0.26 -5.35 5.64
N ASP A 38 0.51 -5.35 4.57
CA ASP A 38 0.24 -6.13 3.36
C ASP A 38 -1.16 -5.88 2.73
N ALA A 39 -1.74 -4.68 2.91
CA ALA A 39 -2.98 -4.30 2.24
C ALA A 39 -2.89 -4.44 0.71
N LYS A 40 -1.67 -4.35 0.15
CA LYS A 40 -1.34 -4.60 -1.26
C LYS A 40 -1.74 -6.00 -1.74
N ARG A 41 -1.75 -7.01 -0.86
CA ARG A 41 -2.20 -8.38 -1.18
C ARG A 41 -3.72 -8.51 -1.23
N LEU A 42 -4.44 -7.57 -0.63
CA LEU A 42 -5.90 -7.58 -0.49
C LEU A 42 -6.60 -6.67 -1.51
N ILE A 43 -5.92 -5.60 -1.95
CA ILE A 43 -6.51 -4.56 -2.77
C ILE A 43 -6.99 -5.09 -4.12
N GLY A 44 -8.21 -4.70 -4.53
CA GLY A 44 -8.81 -5.09 -5.80
C GLY A 44 -9.22 -6.56 -5.93
N ARG A 45 -9.09 -7.35 -4.85
CA ARG A 45 -9.43 -8.78 -4.85
C ARG A 45 -10.87 -9.04 -4.41
N LYS A 46 -11.38 -10.24 -4.76
CA LYS A 46 -12.67 -10.74 -4.31
C LYS A 46 -12.48 -11.64 -3.07
N TRP A 47 -13.48 -11.67 -2.19
CA TRP A 47 -13.45 -12.52 -0.99
C TRP A 47 -13.26 -14.00 -1.30
N GLY A 48 -13.78 -14.47 -2.45
CA GLY A 48 -13.68 -15.85 -2.90
C GLY A 48 -12.35 -16.26 -3.52
N ASP A 49 -11.42 -15.32 -3.76
CA ASP A 49 -10.14 -15.60 -4.40
C ASP A 49 -9.30 -16.57 -3.55
N ALA A 50 -8.60 -17.48 -4.21
CA ALA A 50 -7.80 -18.54 -3.55
C ALA A 50 -6.69 -17.93 -2.68
N GLU A 51 -6.09 -16.83 -3.13
CA GLU A 51 -5.06 -16.09 -2.40
C GLU A 51 -5.63 -15.51 -1.09
N ILE A 52 -6.83 -14.93 -1.13
CA ILE A 52 -7.47 -14.39 0.08
C ILE A 52 -7.76 -15.51 1.08
N LYS A 53 -8.28 -16.67 0.61
CA LYS A 53 -8.57 -17.82 1.48
C LYS A 53 -7.32 -18.41 2.14
N ARG A 54 -6.18 -18.37 1.45
CA ARG A 54 -4.89 -18.80 1.97
C ARG A 54 -4.35 -17.78 2.98
N ASP A 55 -4.32 -16.51 2.58
CA ASP A 55 -3.64 -15.45 3.30
C ASP A 55 -4.43 -14.99 4.55
N VAL A 56 -5.76 -15.17 4.59
CA VAL A 56 -6.60 -14.82 5.76
C VAL A 56 -6.13 -15.47 7.07
N LYS A 57 -5.50 -16.64 6.99
CA LYS A 57 -5.00 -17.40 8.15
C LYS A 57 -3.64 -16.90 8.65
N LEU A 58 -2.96 -16.07 7.87
CA LEU A 58 -1.61 -15.59 8.14
C LEU A 58 -1.60 -14.21 8.78
N PHE A 59 -2.70 -13.45 8.64
CA PHE A 59 -2.79 -12.12 9.21
C PHE A 59 -3.14 -12.18 10.70
N PRO A 60 -2.49 -11.38 11.56
CA PRO A 60 -2.85 -11.27 12.97
C PRO A 60 -4.12 -10.45 13.18
N PHE A 61 -4.47 -9.56 12.24
CA PHE A 61 -5.69 -8.76 12.24
C PHE A 61 -6.83 -9.52 11.56
N LYS A 62 -8.06 -9.14 11.89
CA LYS A 62 -9.25 -9.82 11.39
C LYS A 62 -9.64 -9.33 10.00
N LEU A 63 -9.75 -10.26 9.04
CA LEU A 63 -10.41 -10.04 7.76
C LEU A 63 -11.90 -10.41 7.84
N VAL A 64 -12.73 -9.62 7.19
CA VAL A 64 -14.17 -9.84 7.05
C VAL A 64 -14.61 -9.61 5.60
N GLU A 65 -15.70 -10.22 5.22
CA GLU A 65 -16.31 -9.95 3.92
C GLU A 65 -17.18 -8.69 3.97
N LYS A 66 -17.00 -7.80 3.00
CA LYS A 66 -17.84 -6.62 2.80
C LYS A 66 -18.18 -6.50 1.31
N LYS A 67 -19.43 -6.73 0.96
CA LYS A 67 -19.92 -6.66 -0.44
C LYS A 67 -19.10 -7.53 -1.42
N GLY A 68 -18.77 -8.75 -1.03
CA GLY A 68 -17.99 -9.69 -1.86
C GLY A 68 -16.49 -9.41 -1.94
N LYS A 69 -15.98 -8.46 -1.16
CA LYS A 69 -14.56 -8.08 -1.13
C LYS A 69 -13.99 -8.27 0.28
N PRO A 70 -12.67 -8.50 0.42
CA PRO A 70 -12.01 -8.51 1.72
C PRO A 70 -12.02 -7.10 2.34
N ALA A 71 -12.23 -7.04 3.64
CA ALA A 71 -12.13 -5.82 4.44
C ALA A 71 -11.48 -6.14 5.78
N ILE A 72 -10.86 -5.15 6.40
CA ILE A 72 -10.07 -5.28 7.61
C ILE A 72 -10.90 -4.74 8.78
N GLN A 73 -11.12 -5.57 9.79
CA GLN A 73 -11.79 -5.18 11.03
C GLN A 73 -10.76 -4.91 12.12
N VAL A 74 -10.82 -3.73 12.71
CA VAL A 74 -9.99 -3.30 13.84
C VAL A 74 -10.88 -2.80 14.99
N SER A 75 -10.32 -2.70 16.18
CA SER A 75 -10.94 -2.05 17.32
C SER A 75 -10.41 -0.62 17.44
N LEU A 76 -11.30 0.37 17.45
CA LEU A 76 -10.96 1.78 17.59
C LEU A 76 -11.83 2.37 18.71
N LYS A 77 -11.23 2.80 19.81
CA LYS A 77 -11.94 3.30 21.00
C LYS A 77 -12.99 2.31 21.54
N GLY A 78 -12.69 1.02 21.51
CA GLY A 78 -13.61 -0.04 21.95
C GLY A 78 -14.68 -0.42 20.92
N GLU A 79 -14.82 0.32 19.81
CA GLU A 79 -15.74 0.02 18.72
C GLU A 79 -15.08 -0.75 17.59
N LYS A 80 -15.82 -1.68 16.99
CA LYS A 80 -15.37 -2.36 15.78
C LYS A 80 -15.53 -1.44 14.56
N LYS A 81 -14.43 -1.17 13.86
CA LYS A 81 -14.43 -0.43 12.59
C LYS A 81 -13.94 -1.36 11.47
N VAL A 82 -14.51 -1.18 10.29
CA VAL A 82 -14.18 -1.99 9.10
C VAL A 82 -13.69 -1.06 7.99
N PHE A 83 -12.45 -1.28 7.59
CA PHE A 83 -11.80 -0.55 6.50
C PHE A 83 -11.61 -1.43 5.27
N THR A 84 -11.76 -0.85 4.10
CA THR A 84 -11.37 -1.50 2.84
C THR A 84 -9.85 -1.44 2.66
N PRO A 85 -9.25 -2.35 1.86
CA PRO A 85 -7.83 -2.25 1.51
C PRO A 85 -7.47 -0.92 0.84
N GLU A 86 -8.39 -0.34 0.06
CA GLU A 86 -8.25 0.98 -0.54
C GLU A 86 -8.13 2.09 0.50
N GLU A 87 -8.95 2.06 1.56
CA GLU A 87 -8.88 3.01 2.67
C GLU A 87 -7.57 2.89 3.45
N ILE A 88 -7.10 1.68 3.72
CA ILE A 88 -5.79 1.45 4.38
C ILE A 88 -4.64 1.96 3.50
N SER A 89 -4.66 1.63 2.21
CA SER A 89 -3.66 2.11 1.26
C SER A 89 -3.67 3.63 1.14
N ALA A 90 -4.86 4.25 1.16
CA ALA A 90 -5.00 5.70 1.16
C ALA A 90 -4.36 6.36 2.38
N MET A 91 -4.41 5.75 3.56
CA MET A 91 -3.73 6.26 4.76
C MET A 91 -2.21 6.30 4.58
N VAL A 92 -1.64 5.27 3.92
CA VAL A 92 -0.21 5.24 3.59
C VAL A 92 0.12 6.33 2.55
N LEU A 93 -0.68 6.45 1.49
CA LEU A 93 -0.51 7.49 0.47
C LEU A 93 -0.63 8.90 1.05
N GLN A 94 -1.56 9.12 1.99
CA GLN A 94 -1.68 10.39 2.71
C GLN A 94 -0.38 10.71 3.48
N LYS A 95 0.22 9.71 4.14
CA LYS A 95 1.51 9.89 4.83
C LYS A 95 2.62 10.28 3.85
N MET A 96 2.66 9.67 2.66
CA MET A 96 3.63 10.03 1.62
C MET A 96 3.41 11.46 1.12
N LYS A 97 2.14 11.84 0.91
CA LYS A 97 1.75 13.20 0.54
C LYS A 97 2.21 14.22 1.59
N ASP A 98 1.90 13.99 2.87
CA ASP A 98 2.27 14.88 3.97
C ASP A 98 3.80 15.02 4.09
N THR A 99 4.53 13.93 3.86
CA THR A 99 6.00 13.93 3.84
C THR A 99 6.54 14.77 2.70
N ALA A 100 5.97 14.61 1.50
CA ALA A 100 6.36 15.40 0.32
C ALA A 100 6.02 16.90 0.50
N GLU A 101 4.83 17.22 1.00
CA GLU A 101 4.42 18.59 1.29
C GLU A 101 5.32 19.27 2.33
N SER A 102 5.70 18.53 3.38
CA SER A 102 6.63 19.01 4.40
C SER A 102 8.03 19.28 3.84
N TYR A 103 8.49 18.47 2.88
CA TYR A 103 9.79 18.66 2.23
C TYR A 103 9.79 19.79 1.22
N LEU A 104 8.74 19.88 0.39
CA LEU A 104 8.63 20.85 -0.69
C LEU A 104 8.15 22.23 -0.22
N GLY A 105 7.48 22.33 0.92
CA GLY A 105 6.90 23.56 1.44
C GLY A 105 5.63 24.03 0.72
N HIS A 106 5.04 23.19 -0.11
CA HIS A 106 3.79 23.49 -0.83
C HIS A 106 2.89 22.27 -0.96
N LYS A 107 1.63 22.47 -1.36
CA LYS A 107 0.65 21.40 -1.57
C LYS A 107 1.06 20.47 -2.69
N VAL A 108 0.86 19.15 -2.47
CA VAL A 108 1.02 18.09 -3.45
C VAL A 108 -0.36 17.57 -3.83
N THR A 109 -0.72 17.72 -5.09
CA THR A 109 -2.06 17.39 -5.61
C THR A 109 -2.06 16.22 -6.58
N HIS A 110 -0.93 15.93 -7.24
CA HIS A 110 -0.79 14.92 -8.27
C HIS A 110 0.23 13.87 -7.87
N ALA A 111 0.04 12.63 -8.34
CA ALA A 111 0.97 11.55 -8.12
C ALA A 111 1.04 10.58 -9.31
N VAL A 112 2.19 9.93 -9.45
CA VAL A 112 2.34 8.68 -10.20
C VAL A 112 2.49 7.57 -9.18
N VAL A 113 1.66 6.52 -9.28
CA VAL A 113 1.68 5.39 -8.34
C VAL A 113 2.14 4.14 -9.06
N THR A 114 3.03 3.39 -8.43
CA THR A 114 3.55 2.15 -9.00
C THR A 114 2.82 0.93 -8.44
N VAL A 115 2.69 -0.10 -9.28
CA VAL A 115 2.08 -1.37 -8.94
C VAL A 115 2.91 -2.53 -9.50
N PRO A 116 2.83 -3.73 -8.94
CA PRO A 116 3.44 -4.91 -9.53
C PRO A 116 2.97 -5.12 -10.98
N ALA A 117 3.86 -5.62 -11.84
CA ALA A 117 3.54 -5.87 -13.25
C ALA A 117 2.37 -6.86 -13.42
N TYR A 118 2.20 -7.81 -12.48
CA TYR A 118 1.12 -8.81 -12.49
C TYR A 118 -0.23 -8.29 -11.99
N PHE A 119 -0.34 -7.06 -11.49
CA PHE A 119 -1.63 -6.50 -11.08
C PHE A 119 -2.59 -6.46 -12.27
N ASN A 120 -3.80 -6.98 -12.05
CA ASN A 120 -4.91 -6.88 -13.01
C ASN A 120 -5.59 -5.50 -12.95
N ASP A 121 -6.51 -5.26 -13.87
CA ASP A 121 -7.21 -3.98 -13.97
C ASP A 121 -8.01 -3.60 -12.71
N ALA A 122 -8.61 -4.58 -12.03
CA ALA A 122 -9.34 -4.33 -10.79
C ALA A 122 -8.39 -3.84 -9.67
N GLN A 123 -7.20 -4.41 -9.55
CA GLN A 123 -6.17 -4.00 -8.59
C GLN A 123 -5.60 -2.62 -8.92
N ARG A 124 -5.38 -2.34 -10.22
CA ARG A 124 -4.92 -1.01 -10.71
C ARG A 124 -5.95 0.07 -10.42
N THR A 125 -7.22 -0.20 -10.71
CA THR A 125 -8.33 0.71 -10.41
C THR A 125 -8.44 0.96 -8.92
N ALA A 126 -8.43 -0.07 -8.09
CA ALA A 126 -8.49 0.06 -6.63
C ALA A 126 -7.30 0.84 -6.05
N THR A 127 -6.11 0.70 -6.65
CA THR A 127 -4.93 1.50 -6.28
C THR A 127 -5.12 2.98 -6.66
N LYS A 128 -5.71 3.26 -7.82
CA LYS A 128 -6.07 4.62 -8.23
C LYS A 128 -7.11 5.23 -7.28
N ASP A 129 -8.13 4.45 -6.90
CA ASP A 129 -9.15 4.86 -5.93
C ASP A 129 -8.54 5.21 -4.57
N ALA A 130 -7.56 4.43 -4.10
CA ALA A 130 -6.81 4.74 -2.88
C ALA A 130 -6.10 6.10 -2.97
N GLY A 131 -5.52 6.44 -4.12
CA GLY A 131 -4.94 7.76 -4.38
C GLY A 131 -5.98 8.88 -4.29
N THR A 132 -7.15 8.67 -4.88
CA THR A 132 -8.27 9.63 -4.82
C THR A 132 -8.76 9.83 -3.38
N ILE A 133 -8.90 8.75 -2.59
CA ILE A 133 -9.26 8.82 -1.16
C ILE A 133 -8.22 9.63 -0.38
N ALA A 134 -6.93 9.51 -0.72
CA ALA A 134 -5.85 10.29 -0.13
C ALA A 134 -5.80 11.76 -0.60
N GLY A 135 -6.72 12.18 -1.46
CA GLY A 135 -6.75 13.54 -2.01
C GLY A 135 -5.65 13.82 -3.03
N LEU A 136 -5.29 12.79 -3.82
CA LEU A 136 -4.33 12.87 -4.91
C LEU A 136 -5.03 12.62 -6.25
N GLU A 137 -4.70 13.39 -7.26
CA GLU A 137 -4.97 13.05 -8.64
C GLU A 137 -3.89 12.10 -9.14
N VAL A 138 -4.26 10.83 -9.39
CA VAL A 138 -3.35 9.82 -9.90
C VAL A 138 -3.25 9.94 -11.41
N LEU A 139 -2.16 10.55 -11.88
CA LEU A 139 -1.92 10.81 -13.30
C LEU A 139 -1.63 9.52 -14.08
N ARG A 140 -0.90 8.60 -13.47
CA ARG A 140 -0.50 7.33 -14.08
C ARG A 140 -0.39 6.23 -13.03
N ILE A 141 -0.74 5.01 -13.43
CA ILE A 141 -0.34 3.77 -12.78
C ILE A 141 0.77 3.16 -13.64
N VAL A 142 1.95 2.92 -13.06
CA VAL A 142 3.15 2.42 -13.74
C VAL A 142 3.58 1.11 -13.10
N ASN A 143 4.09 0.17 -13.88
CA ASN A 143 4.64 -1.07 -13.35
C ASN A 143 5.92 -0.80 -12.53
N GLU A 144 6.05 -1.43 -11.38
CA GLU A 144 7.21 -1.27 -10.48
C GLU A 144 8.56 -1.54 -11.19
N PRO A 145 8.72 -2.63 -11.98
CA PRO A 145 9.98 -2.86 -12.70
C PRO A 145 10.25 -1.80 -13.76
N THR A 146 9.23 -1.29 -14.45
CA THR A 146 9.38 -0.20 -15.41
C THR A 146 9.83 1.08 -14.72
N ALA A 147 9.23 1.41 -13.57
CA ALA A 147 9.60 2.59 -12.79
C ALA A 147 11.06 2.48 -12.28
N ALA A 148 11.48 1.30 -11.84
CA ALA A 148 12.85 1.05 -11.43
C ALA A 148 13.84 1.27 -12.60
N ALA A 149 13.55 0.73 -13.78
CA ALA A 149 14.38 0.92 -14.97
C ALA A 149 14.51 2.40 -15.35
N ILE A 150 13.42 3.15 -15.31
CA ILE A 150 13.41 4.60 -15.57
C ILE A 150 14.22 5.35 -14.51
N ALA A 151 14.06 5.02 -13.23
CA ALA A 151 14.79 5.68 -12.14
C ALA A 151 16.30 5.50 -12.23
N TYR A 152 16.77 4.39 -12.78
CA TYR A 152 18.19 4.14 -13.06
C TYR A 152 18.66 4.72 -14.41
N GLY A 153 17.77 5.40 -15.15
CA GLY A 153 18.12 6.02 -16.43
C GLY A 153 18.41 5.02 -17.55
N LEU A 154 17.87 3.81 -17.46
CA LEU A 154 18.10 2.76 -18.46
C LEU A 154 17.38 3.04 -19.78
N ASP A 155 16.34 3.88 -19.74
CA ASP A 155 15.60 4.41 -20.89
C ASP A 155 16.40 5.42 -21.74
N LYS A 156 17.49 5.95 -21.18
CA LYS A 156 18.34 6.99 -21.83
C LYS A 156 19.57 6.42 -22.53
N LYS A 157 19.77 5.10 -22.51
CA LYS A 157 20.87 4.45 -23.19
C LYS A 157 20.59 4.34 -24.70
N GLU A 158 21.56 4.69 -25.53
CA GLU A 158 21.46 4.51 -26.98
C GLU A 158 21.50 3.02 -27.33
N GLY A 159 20.62 2.62 -28.28
CA GLY A 159 20.50 1.26 -28.78
C GLY A 159 19.47 0.40 -28.05
N GLU A 160 19.17 -0.76 -28.62
CA GLU A 160 18.31 -1.77 -27.98
C GLU A 160 19.07 -2.51 -26.89
N SER A 161 18.48 -2.65 -25.70
CA SER A 161 19.02 -3.45 -24.61
C SER A 161 17.92 -4.25 -23.93
N GLN A 162 18.22 -5.49 -23.57
CA GLN A 162 17.37 -6.30 -22.73
C GLN A 162 17.77 -6.06 -21.26
N ILE A 163 16.79 -5.80 -20.42
CA ILE A 163 17.00 -5.45 -19.02
C ILE A 163 16.21 -6.44 -18.16
N ILE A 164 16.88 -6.98 -17.15
CA ILE A 164 16.22 -7.76 -16.09
C ILE A 164 16.13 -6.89 -14.85
N VAL A 165 14.93 -6.73 -14.31
CA VAL A 165 14.70 -6.09 -13.01
C VAL A 165 14.46 -7.18 -11.98
N TYR A 166 15.33 -7.23 -10.99
CA TYR A 166 15.25 -8.13 -9.85
C TYR A 166 14.84 -7.33 -8.61
N ASP A 167 13.57 -7.46 -8.20
CA ASP A 167 12.99 -6.73 -7.07
C ASP A 167 12.75 -7.68 -5.89
N LEU A 168 13.59 -7.59 -4.87
CA LEU A 168 13.45 -8.34 -3.62
C LEU A 168 13.08 -7.38 -2.49
N GLY A 169 11.80 -7.29 -2.19
CA GLY A 169 11.24 -6.47 -1.12
C GLY A 169 11.04 -7.23 0.19
N GLY A 170 10.47 -6.55 1.18
CA GLY A 170 10.18 -7.13 2.50
C GLY A 170 9.03 -8.14 2.52
N GLY A 171 8.19 -8.18 1.49
CA GLY A 171 7.02 -9.07 1.42
C GLY A 171 6.84 -9.76 0.07
N THR A 172 7.52 -9.30 -0.97
CA THR A 172 7.43 -9.84 -2.34
C THR A 172 8.79 -9.98 -2.98
N PHE A 173 8.85 -10.88 -3.94
CA PHE A 173 9.99 -11.07 -4.83
C PHE A 173 9.48 -11.15 -6.26
N ASP A 174 9.93 -10.23 -7.08
CA ASP A 174 9.50 -10.09 -8.47
C ASP A 174 10.70 -10.04 -9.41
N VAL A 175 10.62 -10.74 -10.54
CA VAL A 175 11.59 -10.68 -11.64
C VAL A 175 10.83 -10.34 -12.92
N SER A 176 11.30 -9.35 -13.63
CA SER A 176 10.69 -8.85 -14.87
C SER A 176 11.73 -8.60 -15.93
#